data_75f251f2b973df8cedfea6ad342f777c
#
_entry.id   75f251f2b973df8cedfea6ad342f777c
#
_cell.length_a   1.000
_cell.length_b   1.000
_cell.length_c   1.000
_cell.angle_alpha   90.00
_cell.angle_beta   90.00
_cell.angle_gamma   90.00
#
_symmetry.space_group_name_H-M   'P 1'
#
loop_
_entity.id
_entity.type
_entity.pdbx_description
1 polymer ?
#
loop_
_entity_poly.entity_id
_entity_poly.type
_entity_poly.pdbx_seq_one_letter_code
_entity_poly.pdbx_strand_id
1 'polypeptide(L)'
;MDSQICALNERVARLEKSNRAMKVIFAVALLFTAAMSSTPRLLAKTVKKMAALDAGTITTGRINLVNGSGQIVAVLGTSGNSAGLVFVDGLGKWLLALGANQDGAKSTAGLAVYDGNGILPGKGVPRAAVGISSQGAAFTALNGSGGPALVSGVSGDSSSAGSFVLDGSGFARAGFGNAANGSGFFVNDSNNVTRYVAGVNPDGTQAGSVTFDATGKPQMALGGNGDSSAAGMLALDPTGQDRLDAGYSSTAGGGVVVKDGTGAVTWFAPEPAGE
;
A
#
# COMPACT_ATOMS: atom_id res chain seq x y z
N MET A 1 -35.92 2.49 -24.81
CA MET A 1 -35.94 1.27 -23.97
C MET A 1 -35.26 0.09 -24.67
N ASP A 2 -35.36 -0.06 -25.97
CA ASP A 2 -34.79 -1.20 -26.73
C ASP A 2 -33.24 -1.25 -26.77
N SER A 3 -32.57 -0.08 -26.79
CA SER A 3 -31.09 -0.05 -26.85
C SER A 3 -30.42 -0.55 -25.55
N GLN A 4 -31.05 -0.35 -24.40
CA GLN A 4 -30.53 -0.82 -23.12
C GLN A 4 -30.73 -2.34 -22.95
N ILE A 5 -31.81 -2.87 -23.46
CA ILE A 5 -32.09 -4.31 -23.47
C ILE A 5 -31.13 -5.05 -24.40
N CYS A 6 -30.80 -4.46 -25.56
CA CYS A 6 -29.80 -5.01 -26.48
C CYS A 6 -28.40 -5.05 -25.88
N ALA A 7 -27.97 -3.97 -25.20
CA ALA A 7 -26.67 -3.89 -24.50
C ALA A 7 -26.60 -4.88 -23.31
N LEU A 8 -27.71 -5.11 -22.62
CA LEU A 8 -27.78 -6.08 -21.53
C LEU A 8 -27.66 -7.52 -22.05
N ASN A 9 -28.36 -7.87 -23.14
CA ASN A 9 -28.27 -9.17 -23.77
C ASN A 9 -26.86 -9.47 -24.30
N GLU A 10 -26.16 -8.48 -24.89
CA GLU A 10 -24.77 -8.67 -25.29
C GLU A 10 -23.82 -8.91 -24.09
N ARG A 11 -24.04 -8.21 -22.97
CA ARG A 11 -23.26 -8.45 -21.74
C ARG A 11 -23.50 -9.83 -21.17
N VAL A 12 -24.74 -10.29 -21.12
CA VAL A 12 -25.11 -11.65 -20.66
C VAL A 12 -24.46 -12.70 -21.57
N ALA A 13 -24.52 -12.54 -22.89
CA ALA A 13 -23.90 -13.48 -23.84
C ALA A 13 -22.36 -13.54 -23.69
N ARG A 14 -21.69 -12.39 -23.42
CA ARG A 14 -20.24 -12.35 -23.14
C ARG A 14 -19.90 -13.06 -21.81
N LEU A 15 -20.70 -12.86 -20.77
CA LEU A 15 -20.52 -13.53 -19.47
C LEU A 15 -20.73 -15.03 -19.57
N GLU A 16 -21.73 -15.50 -20.32
CA GLU A 16 -21.98 -16.92 -20.58
C GLU A 16 -20.82 -17.56 -21.37
N LYS A 17 -20.31 -16.87 -22.41
CA LYS A 17 -19.13 -17.32 -23.17
C LYS A 17 -17.87 -17.40 -22.32
N SER A 18 -17.63 -16.42 -21.45
CA SER A 18 -16.52 -16.40 -20.48
C SER A 18 -16.65 -17.53 -19.45
N ASN A 19 -17.86 -17.78 -18.95
CA ASN A 19 -18.13 -18.84 -17.98
C ASN A 19 -17.97 -20.23 -18.59
N ARG A 20 -18.37 -20.43 -19.87
CA ARG A 20 -18.08 -21.65 -20.62
C ARG A 20 -16.60 -21.86 -20.85
N ALA A 21 -15.84 -20.81 -21.22
CA ALA A 21 -14.39 -20.88 -21.39
C ALA A 21 -13.68 -21.23 -20.07
N MET A 22 -14.09 -20.63 -18.94
CA MET A 22 -13.55 -20.98 -17.62
C MET A 22 -13.84 -22.43 -17.23
N LYS A 23 -15.05 -22.93 -17.49
CA LYS A 23 -15.39 -24.35 -17.24
C LYS A 23 -14.55 -25.30 -18.07
N VAL A 24 -14.26 -24.96 -19.33
CA VAL A 24 -13.39 -25.74 -20.21
C VAL A 24 -11.94 -25.71 -19.74
N ILE A 25 -11.43 -24.55 -19.34
CA ILE A 25 -10.06 -24.41 -18.78
C ILE A 25 -9.93 -25.22 -17.48
N PHE A 26 -10.94 -25.17 -16.61
CA PHE A 26 -10.96 -25.98 -15.38
C PHE A 26 -11.02 -27.48 -15.65
N ALA A 27 -11.82 -27.93 -16.64
CA ALA A 27 -11.90 -29.33 -17.07
C ALA A 27 -10.59 -29.80 -17.72
N VAL A 28 -9.95 -28.97 -18.54
CA VAL A 28 -8.67 -29.28 -19.16
C VAL A 28 -7.53 -29.30 -18.11
N ALA A 29 -7.52 -28.40 -17.14
CA ALA A 29 -6.57 -28.44 -16.03
C ALA A 29 -6.74 -29.70 -15.17
N LEU A 30 -7.97 -30.12 -14.90
CA LEU A 30 -8.28 -31.40 -14.22
C LEU A 30 -7.85 -32.62 -15.03
N LEU A 31 -8.03 -32.60 -16.36
CA LEU A 31 -7.58 -33.68 -17.26
C LEU A 31 -6.04 -33.75 -17.38
N PHE A 32 -5.37 -32.59 -17.38
CA PHE A 32 -3.91 -32.53 -17.42
C PHE A 32 -3.26 -33.05 -16.14
N THR A 33 -3.86 -32.75 -14.97
CA THR A 33 -3.39 -33.33 -13.68
C THR A 33 -3.65 -34.83 -13.58
N ALA A 34 -4.72 -35.34 -14.20
CA ALA A 34 -5.02 -36.77 -14.27
C ALA A 34 -4.08 -37.53 -15.24
N ALA A 35 -3.65 -36.90 -16.35
CA ALA A 35 -2.79 -37.53 -17.38
C ALA A 35 -1.32 -37.65 -16.94
N MET A 36 -0.88 -36.90 -15.94
CA MET A 36 0.52 -36.93 -15.46
C MET A 36 0.79 -38.00 -14.37
N SER A 37 -0.22 -38.73 -13.90
CA SER A 37 -0.05 -39.80 -12.91
C SER A 37 -0.03 -41.19 -13.57
N SER A 38 1.16 -41.67 -13.86
CA SER A 38 1.40 -42.92 -14.59
C SER A 38 1.26 -44.23 -13.80
N THR A 39 0.50 -44.25 -12.71
CA THR A 39 0.22 -45.51 -12.00
C THR A 39 -1.28 -45.77 -11.85
N PRO A 40 -1.79 -46.93 -12.40
CA PRO A 40 -3.21 -47.25 -12.39
C PRO A 40 -3.86 -47.32 -10.98
N ARG A 41 -3.08 -47.61 -9.95
CA ARG A 41 -3.55 -47.69 -8.56
C ARG A 41 -3.84 -46.35 -7.91
N LEU A 42 -3.11 -45.31 -8.29
CA LEU A 42 -3.35 -43.92 -7.81
C LEU A 42 -4.59 -43.34 -8.50
N LEU A 43 -4.77 -43.59 -9.80
CA LEU A 43 -5.97 -43.18 -10.54
C LEU A 43 -7.24 -43.79 -9.94
N ALA A 44 -7.24 -45.09 -9.64
CA ALA A 44 -8.42 -45.75 -9.06
C ALA A 44 -8.76 -45.23 -7.66
N LYS A 45 -7.76 -44.88 -6.84
CA LYS A 45 -7.96 -44.27 -5.51
C LYS A 45 -8.40 -42.81 -5.59
N THR A 46 -7.88 -42.06 -6.58
CA THR A 46 -8.25 -40.68 -6.83
C THR A 46 -9.65 -40.56 -7.44
N VAL A 47 -10.00 -41.44 -8.39
CA VAL A 47 -11.34 -41.51 -9.00
C VAL A 47 -12.39 -41.99 -7.97
N LYS A 48 -12.09 -42.94 -7.07
CA LYS A 48 -12.97 -43.30 -5.96
C LYS A 48 -13.19 -42.15 -4.96
N LYS A 49 -12.17 -41.33 -4.69
CA LYS A 49 -12.32 -40.13 -3.87
C LYS A 49 -13.04 -39.01 -4.60
N MET A 50 -12.87 -38.88 -5.92
CA MET A 50 -13.58 -37.89 -6.73
C MET A 50 -15.08 -38.26 -6.94
N ALA A 51 -15.42 -39.55 -7.04
CA ALA A 51 -16.83 -39.98 -7.07
C ALA A 51 -17.56 -39.68 -5.75
N ALA A 52 -16.85 -39.56 -4.60
CA ALA A 52 -17.40 -39.10 -3.36
C ALA A 52 -17.54 -37.56 -3.26
N LEU A 53 -16.95 -36.81 -4.19
CA LEU A 53 -16.99 -35.35 -4.30
C LEU A 53 -18.20 -34.82 -5.08
N ASP A 54 -18.95 -35.69 -5.74
CA ASP A 54 -20.18 -35.35 -6.49
C ASP A 54 -21.38 -35.03 -5.54
N ALA A 55 -21.17 -35.09 -4.25
CA ALA A 55 -22.15 -34.74 -3.22
C ALA A 55 -22.26 -33.21 -2.91
N GLY A 56 -21.68 -32.35 -3.72
CA GLY A 56 -21.86 -30.88 -3.66
C GLY A 56 -21.10 -30.15 -2.53
N THR A 57 -20.67 -30.82 -1.46
CA THR A 57 -19.98 -30.16 -0.33
C THR A 57 -18.90 -31.06 0.26
N ILE A 58 -17.67 -30.52 0.40
CA ILE A 58 -16.59 -31.16 1.15
C ILE A 58 -16.50 -30.48 2.51
N THR A 59 -16.82 -31.20 3.59
CA THR A 59 -16.61 -30.72 4.94
C THR A 59 -15.33 -31.34 5.49
N THR A 60 -14.26 -30.57 5.55
CA THR A 60 -12.96 -31.00 6.09
C THR A 60 -12.21 -29.80 6.65
N GLY A 61 -11.46 -30.02 7.72
CA GLY A 61 -10.56 -28.99 8.27
C GLY A 61 -9.29 -28.74 7.43
N ARG A 62 -8.96 -29.66 6.47
CA ARG A 62 -7.76 -29.53 5.67
C ARG A 62 -7.84 -30.29 4.34
N ILE A 63 -7.39 -29.66 3.27
CA ILE A 63 -7.18 -30.26 1.94
C ILE A 63 -5.72 -30.03 1.55
N ASN A 64 -4.99 -31.09 1.26
CA ASN A 64 -3.63 -31.01 0.72
C ASN A 64 -3.70 -31.24 -0.79
N LEU A 65 -3.13 -30.32 -1.57
CA LEU A 65 -2.84 -30.51 -2.98
C LEU A 65 -1.43 -31.04 -3.11
N VAL A 66 -1.27 -32.12 -3.87
CA VAL A 66 0.02 -32.80 -4.06
C VAL A 66 0.39 -32.79 -5.55
N ASN A 67 1.70 -32.71 -5.84
CA ASN A 67 2.22 -32.87 -7.20
C ASN A 67 2.26 -34.36 -7.61
N GLY A 68 2.70 -34.64 -8.83
CA GLY A 68 2.81 -36.00 -9.37
C GLY A 68 3.74 -36.94 -8.58
N SER A 69 4.68 -36.40 -7.78
CA SER A 69 5.56 -37.16 -6.89
C SER A 69 5.01 -37.34 -5.46
N GLY A 70 3.79 -36.85 -5.18
CA GLY A 70 3.14 -36.95 -3.87
C GLY A 70 3.56 -35.91 -2.86
N GLN A 71 4.38 -34.91 -3.26
CA GLN A 71 4.76 -33.79 -2.40
C GLN A 71 3.62 -32.77 -2.31
N ILE A 72 3.37 -32.24 -1.10
CA ILE A 72 2.39 -31.17 -0.89
C ILE A 72 2.91 -29.89 -1.56
N VAL A 73 2.09 -29.28 -2.41
CA VAL A 73 2.36 -28.01 -3.10
C VAL A 73 1.41 -26.90 -2.68
N ALA A 74 0.25 -27.25 -2.12
CA ALA A 74 -0.63 -26.28 -1.47
C ALA A 74 -1.49 -26.95 -0.38
N VAL A 75 -1.92 -26.13 0.57
CA VAL A 75 -2.79 -26.54 1.68
C VAL A 75 -3.91 -25.53 1.82
N LEU A 76 -5.14 -25.98 1.69
CA LEU A 76 -6.35 -25.25 2.10
C LEU A 76 -6.80 -25.79 3.44
N GLY A 77 -7.01 -24.95 4.43
CA GLY A 77 -7.39 -25.43 5.75
C GLY A 77 -7.90 -24.37 6.69
N THR A 78 -8.38 -24.85 7.83
CA THR A 78 -8.83 -24.02 8.94
C THR A 78 -8.01 -24.39 10.19
N SER A 79 -7.78 -23.39 11.06
CA SER A 79 -7.14 -23.56 12.37
C SER A 79 -7.75 -22.56 13.34
N GLY A 80 -8.51 -23.04 14.32
CA GLY A 80 -9.31 -22.18 15.19
C GLY A 80 -10.26 -21.31 14.38
N ASN A 81 -10.15 -19.99 14.56
CA ASN A 81 -10.98 -19.00 13.84
C ASN A 81 -10.36 -18.56 12.48
N SER A 82 -9.28 -19.20 12.03
CA SER A 82 -8.59 -18.85 10.80
C SER A 82 -8.92 -19.83 9.67
N ALA A 83 -9.03 -19.33 8.46
CA ALA A 83 -9.12 -20.12 7.23
C ALA A 83 -8.14 -19.57 6.19
N GLY A 84 -7.51 -20.45 5.41
CA GLY A 84 -6.54 -19.98 4.43
C GLY A 84 -6.04 -21.03 3.47
N LEU A 85 -5.38 -20.54 2.41
CA LEU A 85 -4.69 -21.30 1.41
C LEU A 85 -3.20 -20.93 1.43
N VAL A 86 -2.32 -21.90 1.52
CA VAL A 86 -0.87 -21.73 1.49
C VAL A 86 -0.29 -22.54 0.35
N PHE A 87 0.55 -21.92 -0.47
CA PHE A 87 1.39 -22.59 -1.45
C PHE A 87 2.78 -22.77 -0.85
N VAL A 88 3.38 -23.94 -1.09
CA VAL A 88 4.69 -24.31 -0.57
C VAL A 88 5.61 -24.76 -1.69
N ASP A 89 6.91 -24.60 -1.49
CA ASP A 89 7.95 -25.18 -2.37
C ASP A 89 8.14 -26.69 -2.11
N GLY A 90 9.04 -27.32 -2.86
CA GLY A 90 9.38 -28.75 -2.70
C GLY A 90 9.99 -29.11 -1.34
N LEU A 91 10.39 -28.13 -0.53
CA LEU A 91 10.92 -28.29 0.82
C LEU A 91 9.87 -27.96 1.90
N GLY A 92 8.63 -27.65 1.51
CA GLY A 92 7.54 -27.29 2.41
C GLY A 92 7.61 -25.85 2.94
N LYS A 93 8.45 -24.98 2.36
CA LYS A 93 8.51 -23.56 2.73
C LYS A 93 7.39 -22.78 2.05
N TRP A 94 6.84 -21.81 2.73
CA TRP A 94 5.77 -20.97 2.19
C TRP A 94 6.27 -20.07 1.07
N LEU A 95 5.53 -20.04 -0.03
CA LEU A 95 5.72 -19.13 -1.17
C LEU A 95 4.62 -18.07 -1.20
N LEU A 96 3.39 -18.46 -0.94
CA LEU A 96 2.22 -17.59 -0.93
C LEU A 96 1.27 -18.07 0.15
N ALA A 97 0.74 -17.15 0.93
CA ALA A 97 -0.34 -17.43 1.86
C ALA A 97 -1.45 -16.40 1.68
N LEU A 98 -2.68 -16.86 1.65
CA LEU A 98 -3.86 -16.02 1.69
C LEU A 98 -4.85 -16.60 2.70
N GLY A 99 -5.53 -15.72 3.43
CA GLY A 99 -6.43 -16.19 4.47
C GLY A 99 -7.15 -15.09 5.21
N ALA A 100 -8.02 -15.53 6.09
CA ALA A 100 -8.75 -14.66 6.99
C ALA A 100 -8.75 -15.26 8.40
N ASN A 101 -8.74 -14.38 9.38
CA ASN A 101 -8.93 -14.72 10.79
C ASN A 101 -10.18 -14.00 11.29
N GLN A 102 -11.09 -14.75 11.89
CA GLN A 102 -12.28 -14.21 12.56
C GLN A 102 -12.04 -14.17 14.07
N ASP A 103 -11.64 -13.02 14.57
CA ASP A 103 -11.48 -12.77 16.00
C ASP A 103 -12.35 -11.58 16.43
N GLY A 104 -13.67 -11.75 16.29
CA GLY A 104 -14.65 -10.72 16.59
C GLY A 104 -14.33 -9.39 15.90
N ALA A 105 -14.16 -8.32 16.68
CA ALA A 105 -13.83 -6.99 16.17
C ALA A 105 -12.42 -6.86 15.56
N LYS A 106 -11.55 -7.87 15.73
CA LYS A 106 -10.17 -7.88 15.19
C LYS A 106 -10.01 -8.79 13.98
N SER A 107 -11.10 -9.06 13.25
CA SER A 107 -11.04 -9.84 12.01
C SER A 107 -10.06 -9.25 11.02
N THR A 108 -9.24 -10.11 10.44
CA THR A 108 -8.23 -9.73 9.45
C THR A 108 -8.34 -10.63 8.23
N ALA A 109 -8.03 -10.09 7.07
CA ALA A 109 -7.88 -10.87 5.85
C ALA A 109 -6.70 -10.35 5.03
N GLY A 110 -6.00 -11.23 4.34
CA GLY A 110 -4.86 -10.78 3.55
C GLY A 110 -4.18 -11.85 2.75
N LEU A 111 -3.16 -11.40 2.01
CA LEU A 111 -2.26 -12.20 1.21
C LEU A 111 -0.83 -11.81 1.55
N ALA A 112 0.06 -12.79 1.65
CA ALA A 112 1.49 -12.57 1.82
C ALA A 112 2.29 -13.44 0.85
N VAL A 113 3.35 -12.86 0.26
CA VAL A 113 4.32 -13.52 -0.61
C VAL A 113 5.62 -13.71 0.17
N TYR A 114 6.22 -14.87 0.03
CA TYR A 114 7.44 -15.29 0.72
C TYR A 114 8.53 -15.70 -0.27
N ASP A 115 9.79 -15.56 0.09
CA ASP A 115 10.91 -15.91 -0.78
C ASP A 115 11.46 -17.35 -0.62
N GLY A 116 10.88 -18.13 0.26
CA GLY A 116 11.36 -19.50 0.52
C GLY A 116 12.66 -19.59 1.33
N ASN A 117 13.33 -18.47 1.64
CA ASN A 117 14.63 -18.46 2.33
C ASN A 117 14.54 -18.41 3.87
N GLY A 118 13.36 -18.64 4.45
CA GLY A 118 13.14 -18.59 5.90
C GLY A 118 14.03 -19.56 6.67
N ILE A 119 14.57 -19.12 7.80
CA ILE A 119 15.42 -19.89 8.71
C ILE A 119 14.61 -20.97 9.46
N LEU A 120 13.29 -20.74 9.63
CA LEU A 120 12.43 -21.67 10.34
C LEU A 120 11.76 -22.66 9.39
N PRO A 121 11.68 -23.97 9.73
CA PRO A 121 10.92 -24.94 8.96
C PRO A 121 9.48 -24.49 8.78
N GLY A 122 8.99 -24.46 7.54
CA GLY A 122 7.62 -24.14 7.19
C GLY A 122 7.28 -22.66 7.01
N LYS A 123 8.27 -21.72 7.16
CA LYS A 123 8.01 -20.29 6.90
C LYS A 123 9.14 -19.70 6.07
N GLY A 124 8.84 -19.13 4.90
CA GLY A 124 9.73 -18.23 4.16
C GLY A 124 9.85 -16.86 4.85
N VAL A 125 10.77 -16.03 4.36
CA VAL A 125 10.80 -14.61 4.75
C VAL A 125 9.72 -13.89 3.93
N PRO A 126 8.77 -13.18 4.57
CA PRO A 126 7.78 -12.42 3.83
C PRO A 126 8.46 -11.30 3.03
N ARG A 127 8.01 -11.07 1.80
CA ARG A 127 8.51 -10.04 0.88
C ARG A 127 7.49 -8.98 0.54
N ALA A 128 6.23 -9.36 0.51
CA ALA A 128 5.13 -8.44 0.33
C ALA A 128 3.88 -8.98 1.05
N ALA A 129 3.06 -8.08 1.51
CA ALA A 129 1.77 -8.41 2.09
C ALA A 129 0.74 -7.35 1.70
N VAL A 130 -0.50 -7.78 1.53
CA VAL A 130 -1.66 -6.90 1.45
C VAL A 130 -2.73 -7.45 2.37
N GLY A 131 -3.37 -6.58 3.12
CA GLY A 131 -4.39 -7.03 4.06
C GLY A 131 -5.30 -5.92 4.55
N ILE A 132 -6.37 -6.36 5.18
CA ILE A 132 -7.34 -5.50 5.86
C ILE A 132 -7.52 -5.97 7.30
N SER A 133 -7.78 -5.04 8.19
CA SER A 133 -8.08 -5.27 9.59
C SER A 133 -8.96 -4.13 10.12
N SER A 134 -9.35 -4.20 11.39
CA SER A 134 -9.99 -3.07 12.08
C SER A 134 -9.11 -1.81 12.15
N GLN A 135 -7.79 -1.96 11.96
CA GLN A 135 -6.83 -0.85 11.93
C GLN A 135 -6.69 -0.22 10.55
N GLY A 136 -7.29 -0.81 9.51
CA GLY A 136 -7.24 -0.31 8.15
C GLY A 136 -6.87 -1.36 7.12
N ALA A 137 -6.57 -0.88 5.91
CA ALA A 137 -6.11 -1.69 4.80
C ALA A 137 -4.73 -1.20 4.33
N ALA A 138 -3.79 -2.11 4.11
CA ALA A 138 -2.45 -1.75 3.67
C ALA A 138 -1.82 -2.78 2.74
N PHE A 139 -0.98 -2.27 1.83
CA PHE A 139 0.07 -3.02 1.15
C PHE A 139 1.40 -2.73 1.84
N THR A 140 2.21 -3.75 2.04
CA THR A 140 3.55 -3.64 2.61
C THR A 140 4.53 -4.42 1.74
N ALA A 141 5.58 -3.76 1.26
CA ALA A 141 6.77 -4.43 0.75
C ALA A 141 7.82 -4.53 1.86
N LEU A 142 8.50 -5.66 1.93
CA LEU A 142 9.39 -6.01 3.02
C LEU A 142 10.83 -6.14 2.51
N ASN A 143 11.79 -5.71 3.33
CA ASN A 143 13.22 -5.82 3.02
C ASN A 143 13.74 -7.27 3.18
N GLY A 144 15.03 -7.48 2.95
CA GLY A 144 15.68 -8.79 3.03
C GLY A 144 15.56 -9.49 4.38
N SER A 145 15.42 -8.76 5.48
CA SER A 145 15.23 -9.28 6.83
C SER A 145 13.76 -9.45 7.25
N GLY A 146 12.80 -9.10 6.35
CA GLY A 146 11.37 -9.17 6.64
C GLY A 146 10.81 -7.94 7.35
N GLY A 147 11.61 -6.88 7.53
CA GLY A 147 11.14 -5.58 8.02
C GLY A 147 10.43 -4.78 6.92
N PRO A 148 9.48 -3.90 7.25
CA PRO A 148 8.81 -3.07 6.26
C PRO A 148 9.81 -2.13 5.57
N ALA A 149 9.72 -2.02 4.24
CA ALA A 149 10.48 -1.08 3.41
C ALA A 149 9.56 -0.06 2.72
N LEU A 150 8.34 -0.46 2.37
CA LEU A 150 7.28 0.39 1.85
C LEU A 150 5.97 0.00 2.53
N VAL A 151 5.22 0.96 3.00
CA VAL A 151 3.85 0.77 3.49
C VAL A 151 2.94 1.76 2.77
N SER A 152 1.83 1.25 2.23
CA SER A 152 0.81 2.09 1.58
C SER A 152 -0.56 1.62 2.01
N GLY A 153 -1.41 2.54 2.49
CA GLY A 153 -2.71 2.12 2.99
C GLY A 153 -3.58 3.25 3.52
N VAL A 154 -4.67 2.84 4.13
CA VAL A 154 -5.65 3.72 4.78
C VAL A 154 -5.89 3.23 6.21
N SER A 155 -6.09 4.14 7.14
CA SER A 155 -6.52 3.83 8.51
C SER A 155 -7.95 3.29 8.54
N GLY A 156 -8.29 2.48 9.56
CA GLY A 156 -9.60 1.86 9.68
C GLY A 156 -10.77 2.83 9.88
N ASP A 157 -10.49 4.00 10.43
CA ASP A 157 -11.42 5.12 10.60
C ASP A 157 -11.47 6.05 9.38
N SER A 158 -10.71 5.73 8.32
CA SER A 158 -10.54 6.56 7.12
C SER A 158 -9.99 7.97 7.38
N SER A 159 -9.43 8.22 8.57
CA SER A 159 -8.89 9.54 8.95
C SER A 159 -7.55 9.83 8.27
N SER A 160 -6.86 8.80 7.79
CA SER A 160 -5.58 8.95 7.10
C SER A 160 -5.39 7.91 6.00
N ALA A 161 -4.67 8.31 4.97
CA ALA A 161 -4.23 7.45 3.88
C ALA A 161 -2.86 7.92 3.38
N GLY A 162 -2.00 7.00 2.98
CA GLY A 162 -0.69 7.42 2.48
C GLY A 162 0.23 6.27 2.12
N SER A 163 1.43 6.65 1.67
CA SER A 163 2.51 5.73 1.37
C SER A 163 3.80 6.23 2.03
N PHE A 164 4.54 5.33 2.62
CA PHE A 164 5.76 5.60 3.38
C PHE A 164 6.87 4.67 2.91
N VAL A 165 8.03 5.23 2.62
CA VAL A 165 9.28 4.50 2.43
C VAL A 165 10.01 4.48 3.76
N LEU A 166 10.41 3.29 4.21
CA LEU A 166 11.08 3.09 5.48
C LEU A 166 12.52 2.60 5.26
N ASP A 167 13.39 2.93 6.21
CA ASP A 167 14.74 2.36 6.23
C ASP A 167 14.78 0.98 6.91
N GLY A 168 15.97 0.39 6.98
CA GLY A 168 16.18 -0.91 7.61
C GLY A 168 15.86 -0.97 9.12
N SER A 169 15.74 0.18 9.78
CA SER A 169 15.34 0.32 11.19
C SER A 169 13.85 0.58 11.36
N GLY A 170 13.09 0.71 10.25
CA GLY A 170 11.66 0.96 10.27
C GLY A 170 11.27 2.44 10.39
N PHE A 171 12.22 3.38 10.32
CA PHE A 171 11.92 4.81 10.31
C PHE A 171 11.50 5.28 8.92
N ALA A 172 10.44 6.09 8.87
CA ALA A 172 9.98 6.68 7.62
C ALA A 172 11.00 7.70 7.08
N ARG A 173 11.49 7.48 5.85
CA ARG A 173 12.44 8.37 5.15
C ARG A 173 11.76 9.32 4.20
N ALA A 174 10.67 8.89 3.59
CA ALA A 174 9.81 9.73 2.79
C ALA A 174 8.38 9.22 2.87
N GLY A 175 7.43 10.08 2.67
CA GLY A 175 6.03 9.68 2.63
C GLY A 175 5.16 10.77 2.05
N PHE A 176 4.00 10.36 1.56
CA PHE A 176 2.95 11.26 1.14
C PHE A 176 1.59 10.70 1.58
N GLY A 177 0.66 11.57 1.83
CA GLY A 177 -0.66 11.14 2.24
C GLY A 177 -1.52 12.27 2.78
N ASN A 178 -2.65 11.88 3.31
CA ASN A 178 -3.54 12.78 4.04
C ASN A 178 -3.75 12.28 5.47
N ALA A 179 -3.91 13.20 6.38
CA ALA A 179 -4.24 12.96 7.78
C ALA A 179 -5.06 14.11 8.32
N ALA A 180 -5.47 14.06 9.60
CA ALA A 180 -6.21 15.13 10.25
C ALA A 180 -5.50 16.49 10.17
N ASN A 181 -4.16 16.50 10.02
CA ASN A 181 -3.33 17.71 9.94
C ASN A 181 -3.13 18.23 8.51
N GLY A 182 -3.80 17.64 7.50
CA GLY A 182 -3.70 18.03 6.10
C GLY A 182 -3.14 16.93 5.19
N SER A 183 -2.86 17.31 3.96
CA SER A 183 -2.32 16.40 2.94
C SER A 183 -0.94 16.88 2.52
N GLY A 184 0.01 15.97 2.35
CA GLY A 184 1.34 16.40 1.98
C GLY A 184 2.36 15.31 1.76
N PHE A 185 3.59 15.75 1.58
CA PHE A 185 4.78 14.95 1.37
C PHE A 185 5.87 15.38 2.35
N PHE A 186 6.67 14.44 2.83
CA PHE A 186 7.83 14.74 3.67
C PHE A 186 9.04 13.88 3.28
N VAL A 187 10.23 14.39 3.64
CA VAL A 187 11.51 13.67 3.56
C VAL A 187 12.24 13.84 4.88
N ASN A 188 12.72 12.74 5.45
CA ASN A 188 13.55 12.71 6.65
C ASN A 188 14.98 12.23 6.32
N ASP A 189 15.97 12.72 7.05
CA ASP A 189 17.34 12.23 6.97
C ASP A 189 17.57 10.93 7.77
N SER A 190 18.82 10.46 7.78
CA SER A 190 19.22 9.24 8.50
C SER A 190 19.03 9.34 10.03
N ASN A 191 18.96 10.53 10.58
CA ASN A 191 18.72 10.79 12.00
C ASN A 191 17.23 10.98 12.33
N ASN A 192 16.35 10.73 11.35
CA ASN A 192 14.90 10.97 11.43
C ASN A 192 14.53 12.45 11.66
N VAL A 193 15.40 13.37 11.24
CA VAL A 193 15.11 14.79 11.20
C VAL A 193 14.47 15.13 9.88
N THR A 194 13.32 15.80 9.93
CA THR A 194 12.62 16.25 8.72
C THR A 194 13.46 17.29 8.00
N ARG A 195 13.67 17.09 6.70
CA ARG A 195 14.45 17.96 5.80
C ARG A 195 13.56 18.75 4.85
N TYR A 196 12.42 18.21 4.53
CA TYR A 196 11.48 18.82 3.61
C TYR A 196 10.06 18.41 3.98
N VAL A 197 9.15 19.36 3.93
CA VAL A 197 7.71 19.13 4.00
C VAL A 197 7.05 19.98 2.92
N ALA A 198 6.07 19.42 2.23
CA ALA A 198 5.19 20.18 1.34
C ALA A 198 3.76 19.66 1.49
N GLY A 199 2.79 20.55 1.46
CA GLY A 199 1.41 20.12 1.61
C GLY A 199 0.40 21.24 1.69
N VAL A 200 -0.80 20.80 2.03
CA VAL A 200 -1.99 21.67 2.24
C VAL A 200 -2.53 21.38 3.62
N ASN A 201 -2.88 22.40 4.37
CA ASN A 201 -3.53 22.24 5.68
C ASN A 201 -4.94 21.62 5.53
N PRO A 202 -5.57 21.12 6.63
CA PRO A 202 -6.81 20.35 6.57
C PRO A 202 -8.00 21.10 5.96
N ASP A 203 -8.06 22.41 6.17
CA ASP A 203 -9.14 23.26 5.67
C ASP A 203 -8.89 23.81 4.26
N GLY A 204 -7.74 23.47 3.65
CA GLY A 204 -7.36 23.92 2.32
C GLY A 204 -7.00 25.41 2.23
N THR A 205 -6.95 26.11 3.36
CA THR A 205 -6.71 27.56 3.38
C THR A 205 -5.25 27.93 3.17
N GLN A 206 -4.32 26.99 3.33
CA GLN A 206 -2.88 27.22 3.15
C GLN A 206 -2.22 26.05 2.43
N ALA A 207 -1.34 26.36 1.49
CA ALA A 207 -0.49 25.38 0.82
C ALA A 207 0.96 25.88 0.80
N GLY A 208 1.91 24.98 0.93
CA GLY A 208 3.31 25.39 0.89
C GLY A 208 4.30 24.26 1.08
N SER A 209 5.58 24.67 1.16
CA SER A 209 6.67 23.77 1.47
C SER A 209 7.69 24.45 2.38
N VAL A 210 8.38 23.64 3.19
CA VAL A 210 9.43 24.08 4.11
C VAL A 210 10.63 23.15 3.97
N THR A 211 11.83 23.73 3.85
CA THR A 211 13.10 23.02 4.01
C THR A 211 13.67 23.27 5.39
N PHE A 212 14.36 22.27 5.93
CA PHE A 212 14.94 22.33 7.26
C PHE A 212 16.44 22.04 7.25
N ASP A 213 17.18 22.62 8.19
CA ASP A 213 18.59 22.34 8.41
C ASP A 213 18.82 20.98 9.11
N ALA A 214 20.08 20.64 9.39
CA ALA A 214 20.47 19.41 10.06
C ALA A 214 19.92 19.27 11.49
N THR A 215 19.48 20.35 12.09
CA THR A 215 18.93 20.40 13.45
C THR A 215 17.40 20.41 13.48
N GLY A 216 16.76 20.43 12.29
CA GLY A 216 15.30 20.51 12.15
C GLY A 216 14.75 21.94 12.23
N LYS A 217 15.62 22.97 12.12
CA LYS A 217 15.15 24.36 12.03
C LYS A 217 14.78 24.71 10.59
N PRO A 218 13.68 25.44 10.36
CA PRO A 218 13.31 25.93 9.04
C PRO A 218 14.42 26.80 8.45
N GLN A 219 14.72 26.61 7.15
CA GLN A 219 15.65 27.44 6.38
C GLN A 219 14.96 28.22 5.27
N MET A 220 13.98 27.60 4.61
CA MET A 220 13.20 28.24 3.57
C MET A 220 11.77 27.77 3.66
N ALA A 221 10.85 28.68 3.50
CA ALA A 221 9.43 28.40 3.36
C ALA A 221 8.90 29.04 2.09
N LEU A 222 8.03 28.31 1.38
CA LEU A 222 7.27 28.78 0.22
C LEU A 222 5.81 28.47 0.49
N GLY A 223 4.91 29.40 0.20
CA GLY A 223 3.51 29.07 0.36
C GLY A 223 2.58 30.20 0.00
N GLY A 224 1.29 29.89 0.11
CA GLY A 224 0.24 30.86 -0.14
C GLY A 224 -1.07 30.47 0.52
N ASN A 225 -1.95 31.44 0.65
CA ASN A 225 -3.30 31.24 1.12
C ASN A 225 -4.20 30.75 -0.03
N GLY A 226 -5.10 29.84 0.25
CA GLY A 226 -6.03 29.28 -0.74
C GLY A 226 -7.03 30.29 -1.33
N ASP A 227 -7.25 31.40 -0.63
CA ASP A 227 -8.07 32.52 -1.09
C ASP A 227 -7.30 33.51 -1.99
N SER A 228 -6.04 33.22 -2.32
CA SER A 228 -5.14 34.09 -3.06
C SER A 228 -4.84 35.43 -2.39
N SER A 229 -5.11 35.58 -1.10
CA SER A 229 -4.85 36.83 -0.36
C SER A 229 -3.37 37.08 -0.11
N ALA A 230 -2.55 36.03 -0.06
CA ALA A 230 -1.11 36.14 0.10
C ALA A 230 -0.38 34.91 -0.47
N ALA A 231 0.80 35.12 -1.01
CA ALA A 231 1.75 34.07 -1.37
C ALA A 231 3.18 34.63 -1.27
N GLY A 232 4.12 33.78 -0.90
CA GLY A 232 5.49 34.23 -0.74
C GLY A 232 6.51 33.17 -0.46
N MET A 233 7.76 33.66 -0.35
CA MET A 233 8.94 32.89 0.02
C MET A 233 9.64 33.59 1.18
N LEU A 234 10.05 32.79 2.15
CA LEU A 234 10.85 33.22 3.31
C LEU A 234 12.15 32.42 3.33
N ALA A 235 13.29 33.09 3.47
CA ALA A 235 14.56 32.43 3.79
C ALA A 235 15.04 32.88 5.17
N LEU A 236 15.48 31.92 5.98
CA LEU A 236 15.89 32.09 7.36
C LEU A 236 17.38 31.76 7.51
N ASP A 237 18.03 32.42 8.44
CA ASP A 237 19.40 32.05 8.86
C ASP A 237 19.39 30.88 9.86
N PRO A 238 20.57 30.35 10.23
CA PRO A 238 20.68 29.27 11.22
C PRO A 238 20.12 29.60 12.61
N THR A 239 19.92 30.88 12.91
CA THR A 239 19.31 31.33 14.19
C THR A 239 17.78 31.38 14.11
N GLY A 240 17.20 31.26 12.90
CA GLY A 240 15.77 31.36 12.63
C GLY A 240 15.29 32.78 12.36
N GLN A 241 16.23 33.73 12.10
CA GLN A 241 15.85 35.08 11.70
C GLN A 241 15.67 35.18 10.19
N ASP A 242 14.66 35.96 9.79
CA ASP A 242 14.37 36.23 8.39
C ASP A 242 15.53 36.97 7.73
N ARG A 243 15.96 36.48 6.56
CA ARG A 243 17.00 37.09 5.72
C ARG A 243 16.45 37.57 4.38
N LEU A 244 15.50 36.84 3.85
CA LEU A 244 14.77 37.21 2.64
C LEU A 244 13.30 36.95 2.90
N ASP A 245 12.49 37.95 2.59
CA ASP A 245 11.04 37.82 2.54
C ASP A 245 10.60 38.38 1.17
N ALA A 246 9.98 37.53 0.35
CA ALA A 246 9.50 37.92 -0.97
C ALA A 246 8.09 37.38 -1.16
N GLY A 247 7.16 38.27 -1.50
CA GLY A 247 5.79 37.81 -1.63
C GLY A 247 4.82 38.90 -2.05
N TYR A 248 3.57 38.47 -2.07
CA TYR A 248 2.40 39.29 -2.38
C TYR A 248 1.36 39.15 -1.29
N SER A 249 0.73 40.26 -0.97
CA SER A 249 -0.47 40.30 -0.14
C SER A 249 -1.51 41.22 -0.80
N SER A 250 -2.77 40.78 -0.85
CA SER A 250 -3.86 41.56 -1.44
C SER A 250 -4.10 42.91 -0.74
N THR A 251 -3.65 43.05 0.50
CA THR A 251 -3.77 44.27 1.30
C THR A 251 -2.53 45.17 1.27
N ALA A 252 -1.33 44.60 1.05
CA ALA A 252 -0.05 45.30 1.13
C ALA A 252 0.70 45.39 -0.20
N GLY A 253 0.19 44.72 -1.24
CA GLY A 253 0.90 44.59 -2.53
C GLY A 253 2.02 43.56 -2.49
N GLY A 254 2.87 43.54 -3.52
CA GLY A 254 4.02 42.68 -3.64
C GLY A 254 5.32 43.38 -3.24
N GLY A 255 6.29 42.61 -2.80
CA GLY A 255 7.58 43.15 -2.44
C GLY A 255 8.65 42.11 -2.15
N VAL A 256 9.88 42.56 -2.05
CA VAL A 256 11.04 41.79 -1.60
C VAL A 256 11.76 42.59 -0.52
N VAL A 257 12.06 41.93 0.60
CA VAL A 257 12.80 42.51 1.71
C VAL A 257 14.03 41.66 1.96
N VAL A 258 15.20 42.28 2.01
CA VAL A 258 16.47 41.63 2.42
C VAL A 258 16.93 42.23 3.72
N LYS A 259 17.31 41.39 4.68
CA LYS A 259 17.74 41.79 6.01
C LYS A 259 19.19 41.33 6.27
N ASP A 260 19.93 42.13 7.03
CA ASP A 260 21.31 41.80 7.47
C ASP A 260 21.31 40.81 8.67
N GLY A 261 22.53 40.49 9.17
CA GLY A 261 22.74 39.62 10.29
C GLY A 261 22.09 40.04 11.59
N THR A 262 21.67 41.31 11.72
CA THR A 262 20.98 41.86 12.89
C THR A 262 19.45 41.91 12.71
N GLY A 263 18.96 41.58 11.51
CA GLY A 263 17.54 41.67 11.12
C GLY A 263 17.15 43.07 10.60
N ALA A 264 18.10 43.98 10.45
CA ALA A 264 17.83 45.28 9.86
C ALA A 264 17.65 45.14 8.34
N VAL A 265 16.69 45.88 7.79
CA VAL A 265 16.38 45.88 6.34
C VAL A 265 17.52 46.58 5.61
N THR A 266 18.21 45.87 4.73
CA THR A 266 19.28 46.38 3.89
C THR A 266 18.82 46.70 2.49
N TRP A 267 17.76 46.06 2.04
CA TRP A 267 17.16 46.28 0.73
C TRP A 267 15.66 46.01 0.74
N PHE A 268 14.93 46.80 0.02
CA PHE A 268 13.50 46.68 -0.14
C PHE A 268 13.10 47.10 -1.56
N ALA A 269 12.27 46.31 -2.20
CA ALA A 269 11.66 46.66 -3.48
C ALA A 269 10.13 46.56 -3.31
N PRO A 270 9.44 47.70 -3.20
CA PRO A 270 8.00 47.73 -3.28
C PRO A 270 7.56 47.47 -4.73
N GLU A 271 6.37 46.90 -4.88
CA GLU A 271 5.70 46.88 -6.18
C GLU A 271 5.53 48.33 -6.69
N PRO A 272 5.84 48.65 -7.96
CA PRO A 272 5.50 49.96 -8.50
C PRO A 272 3.99 50.14 -8.34
N ALA A 273 3.59 51.26 -7.73
CA ALA A 273 2.17 51.60 -7.59
C ALA A 273 1.54 51.48 -8.98
N GLY A 274 0.55 50.57 -9.11
CA GLY A 274 -0.09 50.29 -10.39
C GLY A 274 -0.57 51.59 -11.06
N GLU A 275 -0.24 51.76 -12.34
CA GLU A 275 -0.84 52.77 -13.20
C GLU A 275 -2.31 52.53 -13.42
#